data_cf5b7c20d1ce73c6a781d0444cf2a6e5
#
_entry.id   cf5b7c20d1ce73c6a781d0444cf2a6e5
#
_cell.length_a   1.000
_cell.length_b   1.000
_cell.length_c   1.000
_cell.angle_alpha   90.00
_cell.angle_beta   90.00
_cell.angle_gamma   90.00
#
_symmetry.space_group_name_H-M   'P 1'
#
loop_
_entity.id
_entity.type
_entity.pdbx_description
1 polymer ?
#
loop_
_entity_poly.entity_id
_entity_poly.type
_entity_poly.pdbx_seq_one_letter_code
_entity_poly.pdbx_strand_id
1 'polypeptide(L)'
;ADISSCTVTLSDESLTYTGSSLRPTATVKSGDKELTLNQDYYVSYRNNWDAGTAPAILTGTGNYSGSVTKDFTIKPLDISRYSASLSQYSYTSDGTEKCPDVTVTYGDKTLAAGTDFTVSYKDNVKEGTATVTITGAGNYTGIINTTFTITAAPGKDDSDAGKDNPGKDDSSKDDSGKDDSGKDDSGKDDSGKDDSGKDNSGKDDSGKDNSGKDNSGKD
;
A
#
# COMPACT_ATOMS: atom_id res chain seq x y z
N ALA A 1 22.19 -27.45 41.20
CA ALA A 1 22.98 -26.76 40.16
C ALA A 1 22.29 -25.44 39.79
N ASP A 2 23.06 -24.41 39.41
CA ASP A 2 22.50 -23.14 38.95
C ASP A 2 22.13 -23.21 37.47
N ILE A 3 20.87 -22.86 37.13
CA ILE A 3 20.38 -22.89 35.74
C ILE A 3 21.06 -21.83 34.86
N SER A 4 21.66 -20.81 35.44
CA SER A 4 22.42 -19.77 34.71
C SER A 4 23.66 -20.32 34.01
N SER A 5 24.19 -21.49 34.45
CA SER A 5 25.29 -22.19 33.82
C SER A 5 24.86 -23.14 32.68
N CYS A 6 23.54 -23.26 32.42
CA CYS A 6 22.99 -24.13 31.40
C CYS A 6 22.89 -23.42 30.05
N THR A 7 22.91 -24.20 28.99
CA THR A 7 22.66 -23.70 27.63
C THR A 7 21.15 -23.62 27.40
N VAL A 8 20.66 -22.44 26.99
CA VAL A 8 19.24 -22.18 26.66
C VAL A 8 19.09 -21.91 25.17
N THR A 9 18.16 -22.63 24.54
CA THR A 9 17.80 -22.45 23.13
C THR A 9 16.29 -22.22 23.03
N LEU A 10 15.86 -21.25 22.26
CA LEU A 10 14.45 -21.05 21.92
C LEU A 10 14.15 -21.69 20.56
N SER A 11 12.91 -22.18 20.36
CA SER A 11 12.44 -22.70 19.06
C SER A 11 12.56 -21.65 17.96
N ASP A 12 12.28 -20.40 18.33
CA ASP A 12 12.38 -19.24 17.46
C ASP A 12 12.88 -18.02 18.25
N GLU A 13 13.91 -17.35 17.74
CA GLU A 13 14.43 -16.12 18.31
C GLU A 13 13.84 -14.86 17.62
N SER A 14 13.04 -15.06 16.56
CA SER A 14 12.44 -13.97 15.78
C SER A 14 11.06 -14.36 15.25
N LEU A 15 10.03 -13.87 15.90
CA LEU A 15 8.62 -14.10 15.58
C LEU A 15 8.01 -12.84 14.97
N THR A 16 6.88 -12.97 14.27
CA THR A 16 6.12 -11.83 13.76
C THR A 16 4.90 -11.58 14.64
N TYR A 17 4.55 -10.33 14.85
CA TYR A 17 3.36 -9.92 15.59
C TYR A 17 2.09 -10.57 15.03
N THR A 18 1.27 -11.13 15.93
CA THR A 18 0.02 -11.82 15.55
C THR A 18 -1.23 -11.24 16.21
N GLY A 19 -1.06 -10.27 17.12
CA GLY A 19 -2.13 -9.79 17.98
C GLY A 19 -2.42 -10.69 19.18
N SER A 20 -1.57 -11.68 19.44
CA SER A 20 -1.66 -12.62 20.57
C SER A 20 -0.31 -12.82 21.22
N SER A 21 -0.30 -13.31 22.47
CA SER A 21 0.97 -13.57 23.16
C SER A 21 1.78 -14.64 22.44
N LEU A 22 3.07 -14.35 22.22
CA LEU A 22 4.02 -15.24 21.58
C LEU A 22 4.91 -15.91 22.65
N ARG A 23 5.05 -17.24 22.58
CA ARG A 23 5.74 -18.04 23.58
C ARG A 23 6.58 -19.13 22.89
N PRO A 24 7.77 -18.78 22.37
CA PRO A 24 8.65 -19.78 21.78
C PRO A 24 9.04 -20.84 22.83
N THR A 25 9.06 -22.10 22.43
CA THR A 25 9.47 -23.19 23.32
C THR A 25 10.95 -23.04 23.68
N ALA A 26 11.28 -23.22 24.95
CA ALA A 26 12.64 -23.18 25.44
C ALA A 26 13.14 -24.59 25.77
N THR A 27 14.35 -24.92 25.29
CA THR A 27 15.09 -26.13 25.66
C THR A 27 16.29 -25.73 26.48
N VAL A 28 16.53 -26.44 27.59
CA VAL A 28 17.64 -26.20 28.51
C VAL A 28 18.50 -27.45 28.62
N LYS A 29 19.81 -27.27 28.49
CA LYS A 29 20.80 -28.36 28.66
C LYS A 29 21.85 -28.01 29.70
N SER A 30 22.06 -28.93 30.64
CA SER A 30 23.16 -28.91 31.61
C SER A 30 24.25 -29.89 31.13
N GLY A 31 25.28 -29.38 30.42
CA GLY A 31 26.15 -30.22 29.62
C GLY A 31 25.37 -30.96 28.53
N ASP A 32 25.49 -32.28 28.50
CA ASP A 32 24.76 -33.13 27.54
C ASP A 32 23.33 -33.52 28.00
N LYS A 33 23.01 -33.25 29.29
CA LYS A 33 21.70 -33.59 29.83
C LYS A 33 20.68 -32.52 29.52
N GLU A 34 19.59 -32.91 28.83
CA GLU A 34 18.41 -32.07 28.66
C GLU A 34 17.56 -32.06 29.93
N LEU A 35 17.13 -30.86 30.35
CA LEU A 35 16.31 -30.64 31.52
C LEU A 35 14.83 -30.72 31.16
N THR A 36 14.03 -31.22 32.13
CA THR A 36 12.60 -31.41 31.93
C THR A 36 11.79 -30.18 32.35
N LEU A 37 11.01 -29.61 31.42
CA LEU A 37 10.10 -28.50 31.69
C LEU A 37 9.07 -28.90 32.77
N ASN A 38 8.79 -27.98 33.70
CA ASN A 38 7.91 -28.13 34.87
C ASN A 38 8.40 -29.13 35.93
N GLN A 39 9.56 -29.72 35.75
CA GLN A 39 10.23 -30.57 36.74
C GLN A 39 11.57 -29.96 37.19
N ASP A 40 12.42 -29.61 36.23
CA ASP A 40 13.73 -29.03 36.49
C ASP A 40 13.74 -27.51 36.33
N TYR A 41 12.83 -26.97 35.56
CA TYR A 41 12.61 -25.52 35.33
C TYR A 41 11.22 -25.21 34.86
N TYR A 42 10.83 -23.92 34.96
CA TYR A 42 9.64 -23.37 34.34
C TYR A 42 10.01 -22.12 33.55
N VAL A 43 9.17 -21.76 32.55
CA VAL A 43 9.36 -20.58 31.69
C VAL A 43 8.25 -19.56 31.93
N SER A 44 8.62 -18.32 32.07
CA SER A 44 7.72 -17.17 32.07
C SER A 44 8.13 -16.17 31.00
N TYR A 45 7.15 -15.41 30.46
CA TYR A 45 7.40 -14.44 29.40
C TYR A 45 6.91 -13.06 29.83
N ARG A 46 7.60 -12.01 29.37
CA ARG A 46 7.18 -10.61 29.53
C ARG A 46 7.25 -9.91 28.19
N ASN A 47 6.47 -8.84 28.05
CA ASN A 47 6.43 -8.02 26.82
C ASN A 47 6.25 -8.83 25.54
N ASN A 48 5.58 -9.97 25.62
CA ASN A 48 5.48 -10.95 24.53
C ASN A 48 4.18 -10.82 23.71
N TRP A 49 3.58 -9.61 23.73
CA TRP A 49 2.36 -9.26 22.99
C TRP A 49 2.64 -8.32 21.83
N ASP A 50 3.54 -7.36 22.02
CA ASP A 50 3.81 -6.27 21.09
C ASP A 50 5.15 -6.45 20.38
N ALA A 51 5.31 -5.78 19.25
CA ALA A 51 6.56 -5.73 18.51
C ALA A 51 7.67 -5.13 19.37
N GLY A 52 8.85 -5.78 19.34
CA GLY A 52 9.99 -5.40 20.15
C GLY A 52 10.75 -6.60 20.71
N THR A 53 11.53 -6.38 21.76
CA THR A 53 12.26 -7.44 22.46
C THR A 53 11.44 -7.97 23.62
N ALA A 54 11.29 -9.28 23.68
CA ALA A 54 10.54 -9.99 24.72
C ALA A 54 11.44 -11.01 25.42
N PRO A 55 11.59 -10.96 26.75
CA PRO A 55 12.35 -11.94 27.52
C PRO A 55 11.54 -13.21 27.81
N ALA A 56 12.14 -14.36 27.55
CA ALA A 56 11.80 -15.63 28.15
C ALA A 56 12.66 -15.83 29.40
N ILE A 57 12.04 -15.89 30.58
CA ILE A 57 12.72 -16.04 31.87
C ILE A 57 12.54 -17.48 32.32
N LEU A 58 13.65 -18.22 32.40
CA LEU A 58 13.69 -19.59 32.82
C LEU A 58 14.14 -19.62 34.27
N THR A 59 13.37 -20.26 35.13
CA THR A 59 13.68 -20.37 36.56
C THR A 59 13.83 -21.83 36.92
N GLY A 60 14.96 -22.16 37.53
CA GLY A 60 15.26 -23.50 38.01
C GLY A 60 14.33 -23.92 39.15
N THR A 61 14.03 -25.22 39.21
CA THR A 61 13.25 -25.85 40.27
C THR A 61 13.76 -27.27 40.52
N GLY A 62 13.36 -27.89 41.62
CA GLY A 62 13.83 -29.22 42.00
C GLY A 62 15.34 -29.23 42.33
N ASN A 63 16.14 -29.88 41.48
CA ASN A 63 17.59 -29.95 41.64
C ASN A 63 18.33 -28.73 41.06
N TYR A 64 17.62 -27.79 40.48
CA TYR A 64 18.17 -26.58 39.89
C TYR A 64 17.65 -25.34 40.59
N SER A 65 18.47 -24.31 40.68
CA SER A 65 18.16 -23.02 41.30
C SER A 65 18.52 -21.87 40.34
N GLY A 66 18.18 -20.62 40.74
CA GLY A 66 18.53 -19.44 39.98
C GLY A 66 17.58 -19.20 38.79
N SER A 67 17.95 -18.27 37.94
CA SER A 67 17.20 -17.95 36.72
C SER A 67 18.14 -17.49 35.62
N VAL A 68 17.72 -17.72 34.35
CA VAL A 68 18.41 -17.23 33.17
C VAL A 68 17.37 -16.63 32.22
N THR A 69 17.74 -15.56 31.54
CA THR A 69 16.87 -14.88 30.57
C THR A 69 17.44 -15.10 29.17
N LYS A 70 16.57 -15.45 28.25
CA LYS A 70 16.84 -15.50 26.82
C LYS A 70 15.85 -14.62 26.08
N ASP A 71 16.36 -13.60 25.39
CA ASP A 71 15.52 -12.68 24.64
C ASP A 71 15.16 -13.24 23.27
N PHE A 72 13.98 -12.90 22.79
CA PHE A 72 13.54 -13.07 21.41
C PHE A 72 12.92 -11.77 20.88
N THR A 73 12.89 -11.63 19.57
CA THR A 73 12.35 -10.45 18.89
C THR A 73 10.97 -10.73 18.33
N ILE A 74 10.03 -9.81 18.55
CA ILE A 74 8.74 -9.77 17.85
C ILE A 74 8.83 -8.67 16.79
N LYS A 75 8.83 -9.08 15.52
CA LYS A 75 8.86 -8.16 14.37
C LYS A 75 7.47 -7.56 14.14
N PRO A 76 7.36 -6.29 13.77
CA PRO A 76 6.10 -5.72 13.32
C PRO A 76 5.52 -6.48 12.12
N LEU A 77 4.19 -6.52 12.01
CA LEU A 77 3.48 -7.13 10.89
C LEU A 77 3.40 -6.13 9.73
N ASP A 78 3.75 -6.57 8.53
CA ASP A 78 3.68 -5.76 7.32
C ASP A 78 2.22 -5.58 6.87
N ILE A 79 1.80 -4.31 6.74
CA ILE A 79 0.45 -3.93 6.31
C ILE A 79 0.26 -3.95 4.79
N SER A 80 1.30 -4.19 3.99
CA SER A 80 1.19 -4.21 2.52
C SER A 80 0.14 -5.20 1.99
N ARG A 81 -0.24 -6.19 2.80
CA ARG A 81 -1.29 -7.19 2.51
C ARG A 81 -2.69 -6.76 2.94
N TYR A 82 -2.82 -5.61 3.60
CA TYR A 82 -4.07 -5.07 4.07
C TYR A 82 -4.76 -4.26 2.96
N SER A 83 -6.09 -4.21 2.98
CA SER A 83 -6.86 -3.37 2.10
C SER A 83 -7.06 -1.99 2.72
N ALA A 84 -6.85 -0.95 1.93
CA ALA A 84 -7.14 0.41 2.33
C ALA A 84 -8.29 0.97 1.49
N SER A 85 -9.24 1.63 2.15
CA SER A 85 -10.34 2.33 1.51
C SER A 85 -10.42 3.77 2.02
N LEU A 86 -10.87 4.68 1.14
CA LEU A 86 -11.08 6.08 1.45
C LEU A 86 -12.58 6.35 1.63
N SER A 87 -12.93 7.30 2.50
CA SER A 87 -14.32 7.74 2.67
C SER A 87 -14.88 8.39 1.40
N GLN A 88 -14.00 8.95 0.54
CA GLN A 88 -14.36 9.56 -0.74
C GLN A 88 -13.17 9.48 -1.72
N TYR A 89 -13.46 9.19 -2.99
CA TYR A 89 -12.46 9.02 -4.06
C TYR A 89 -12.48 10.14 -5.10
N SER A 90 -13.42 11.09 -5.02
CA SER A 90 -13.52 12.21 -5.94
C SER A 90 -13.98 13.47 -5.22
N TYR A 91 -13.30 14.58 -5.48
CA TYR A 91 -13.60 15.91 -4.94
C TYR A 91 -13.63 16.94 -6.05
N THR A 92 -14.31 18.06 -5.81
CA THR A 92 -14.21 19.25 -6.65
C THR A 92 -13.17 20.20 -6.03
N SER A 93 -12.33 20.79 -6.87
CA SER A 93 -11.34 21.79 -6.46
C SER A 93 -12.03 23.05 -5.92
N ASP A 94 -11.68 23.45 -4.71
CA ASP A 94 -12.14 24.69 -4.07
C ASP A 94 -10.96 25.45 -3.42
N GLY A 95 -9.70 25.00 -3.73
CA GLY A 95 -8.49 25.58 -3.19
C GLY A 95 -8.13 25.13 -1.77
N THR A 96 -8.93 24.23 -1.17
CA THR A 96 -8.65 23.66 0.16
C THR A 96 -8.09 22.25 0.06
N GLU A 97 -7.36 21.82 1.11
CA GLU A 97 -6.86 20.45 1.21
C GLU A 97 -8.02 19.44 1.30
N LYS A 98 -7.86 18.33 0.60
CA LYS A 98 -8.76 17.17 0.65
C LYS A 98 -8.07 16.05 1.40
N CYS A 99 -8.64 15.63 2.53
CA CYS A 99 -8.09 14.61 3.43
C CYS A 99 -9.20 13.59 3.75
N PRO A 100 -9.53 12.68 2.82
CA PRO A 100 -10.51 11.63 3.10
C PRO A 100 -10.09 10.76 4.28
N ASP A 101 -11.05 10.32 5.08
CA ASP A 101 -10.80 9.31 6.11
C ASP A 101 -10.33 8.01 5.47
N VAL A 102 -9.36 7.36 6.13
CA VAL A 102 -8.77 6.11 5.68
C VAL A 102 -9.18 4.98 6.62
N THR A 103 -9.68 3.89 6.04
CA THR A 103 -9.94 2.64 6.74
C THR A 103 -9.01 1.57 6.21
N VAL A 104 -8.28 0.88 7.12
CA VAL A 104 -7.37 -0.23 6.77
C VAL A 104 -7.88 -1.52 7.40
N THR A 105 -8.09 -2.56 6.57
CA THR A 105 -8.68 -3.83 7.02
C THR A 105 -7.95 -5.05 6.46
N TYR A 106 -7.97 -6.16 7.23
CA TYR A 106 -7.54 -7.48 6.80
C TYR A 106 -8.46 -8.53 7.42
N GLY A 107 -9.27 -9.18 6.59
CA GLY A 107 -10.38 -10.00 7.08
C GLY A 107 -11.32 -9.17 7.96
N ASP A 108 -11.63 -9.66 9.14
CA ASP A 108 -12.51 -8.99 10.12
C ASP A 108 -11.78 -7.95 10.98
N LYS A 109 -10.46 -7.79 10.82
CA LYS A 109 -9.66 -6.88 11.61
C LYS A 109 -9.57 -5.51 10.94
N THR A 110 -9.94 -4.46 11.69
CA THR A 110 -9.72 -3.06 11.32
C THR A 110 -8.60 -2.48 12.17
N LEU A 111 -7.66 -1.78 11.54
CA LEU A 111 -6.56 -1.09 12.22
C LEU A 111 -6.99 0.29 12.70
N ALA A 112 -6.40 0.73 13.82
CA ALA A 112 -6.65 2.03 14.43
C ALA A 112 -5.70 3.10 13.87
N ALA A 113 -6.26 4.14 13.25
CA ALA A 113 -5.49 5.29 12.80
C ALA A 113 -4.81 6.02 13.98
N GLY A 114 -3.57 6.46 13.78
CA GLY A 114 -2.76 7.11 14.79
C GLY A 114 -2.06 6.16 15.77
N THR A 115 -2.48 4.90 15.85
CA THR A 115 -1.86 3.86 16.69
C THR A 115 -1.20 2.79 15.84
N ASP A 116 -1.94 2.19 14.91
CA ASP A 116 -1.49 1.08 14.07
C ASP A 116 -0.93 1.57 12.73
N PHE A 117 -1.32 2.75 12.30
CA PHE A 117 -0.82 3.40 11.09
C PHE A 117 -0.95 4.93 11.14
N THR A 118 -0.18 5.61 10.32
CA THR A 118 -0.28 7.04 10.04
C THR A 118 -0.64 7.27 8.59
N VAL A 119 -1.23 8.44 8.29
CA VAL A 119 -1.65 8.83 6.94
C VAL A 119 -0.98 10.14 6.56
N SER A 120 -0.54 10.23 5.32
CA SER A 120 -0.07 11.47 4.71
C SER A 120 -0.67 11.64 3.32
N TYR A 121 -0.88 12.90 2.92
CA TYR A 121 -1.49 13.27 1.65
C TYR A 121 -0.48 14.09 0.82
N LYS A 122 -0.52 13.89 -0.48
CA LYS A 122 0.28 14.64 -1.43
C LYS A 122 -0.58 15.02 -2.64
N ASP A 123 -0.36 16.24 -3.16
CA ASP A 123 -1.07 16.79 -4.31
C ASP A 123 -2.60 16.88 -4.10
N ASN A 124 -3.03 17.11 -2.84
CA ASN A 124 -4.41 17.02 -2.37
C ASN A 124 -5.18 18.37 -2.33
N VAL A 125 -4.68 19.39 -3.03
CA VAL A 125 -5.31 20.74 -3.11
C VAL A 125 -5.78 21.07 -4.51
N LYS A 126 -4.92 20.82 -5.51
CA LYS A 126 -5.15 21.21 -6.89
C LYS A 126 -5.82 20.09 -7.67
N GLU A 127 -6.45 20.47 -8.78
CA GLU A 127 -6.95 19.54 -9.78
C GLU A 127 -5.88 18.52 -10.19
N GLY A 128 -6.27 17.26 -10.27
CA GLY A 128 -5.39 16.15 -10.60
C GLY A 128 -5.63 14.91 -9.74
N THR A 129 -4.64 14.05 -9.68
CA THR A 129 -4.64 12.84 -8.84
C THR A 129 -3.84 13.09 -7.58
N ALA A 130 -4.49 13.02 -6.44
CA ALA A 130 -3.86 13.08 -5.12
C ALA A 130 -3.42 11.69 -4.66
N THR A 131 -2.31 11.61 -3.95
CA THR A 131 -1.78 10.37 -3.37
C THR A 131 -2.00 10.37 -1.86
N VAL A 132 -2.47 9.23 -1.36
CA VAL A 132 -2.59 8.93 0.08
C VAL A 132 -1.56 7.85 0.42
N THR A 133 -0.65 8.15 1.32
CA THR A 133 0.35 7.21 1.82
C THR A 133 -0.01 6.82 3.25
N ILE A 134 -0.18 5.53 3.46
CA ILE A 134 -0.53 4.90 4.74
C ILE A 134 0.71 4.14 5.20
N THR A 135 1.26 4.51 6.35
CA THR A 135 2.49 3.91 6.89
C THR A 135 2.17 3.19 8.19
N GLY A 136 2.54 1.91 8.28
CA GLY A 136 2.39 1.11 9.50
C GLY A 136 3.17 1.71 10.67
N ALA A 137 2.62 1.60 11.87
CA ALA A 137 3.17 2.13 13.12
C ALA A 137 2.98 1.12 14.27
N GLY A 138 3.75 1.25 15.34
CA GLY A 138 3.66 0.38 16.52
C GLY A 138 3.92 -1.09 16.18
N ASN A 139 2.89 -1.91 16.26
CA ASN A 139 2.95 -3.34 15.93
C ASN A 139 2.92 -3.63 14.43
N TYR A 140 2.88 -2.61 13.59
CA TYR A 140 2.78 -2.71 12.14
C TYR A 140 3.91 -1.95 11.45
N THR A 141 4.25 -2.38 10.25
CA THR A 141 5.26 -1.78 9.38
C THR A 141 4.79 -1.83 7.92
N GLY A 142 5.56 -1.26 7.01
CA GLY A 142 5.24 -1.25 5.59
C GLY A 142 4.37 -0.07 5.18
N ILE A 143 4.04 -0.01 3.88
CA ILE A 143 3.36 1.12 3.26
C ILE A 143 2.27 0.61 2.31
N ILE A 144 1.10 1.27 2.35
CA ILE A 144 0.05 1.16 1.34
C ILE A 144 -0.12 2.54 0.70
N ASN A 145 -0.16 2.59 -0.63
CA ASN A 145 -0.48 3.80 -1.37
C ASN A 145 -1.84 3.64 -2.06
N THR A 146 -2.66 4.66 -1.98
CA THR A 146 -3.92 4.77 -2.73
C THR A 146 -4.08 6.19 -3.26
N THR A 147 -5.06 6.43 -4.10
CA THR A 147 -5.26 7.73 -4.75
C THR A 147 -6.72 8.14 -4.75
N PHE A 148 -6.95 9.44 -4.89
CA PHE A 148 -8.26 10.02 -5.22
C PHE A 148 -8.10 11.13 -6.24
N THR A 149 -9.20 11.55 -6.89
CA THR A 149 -9.18 12.55 -7.94
C THR A 149 -9.78 13.87 -7.44
N ILE A 150 -9.16 14.98 -7.81
CA ILE A 150 -9.72 16.32 -7.64
C ILE A 150 -10.03 16.84 -9.03
N THR A 151 -11.31 17.11 -9.32
CA THR A 151 -11.79 17.64 -10.59
C THR A 151 -11.85 19.16 -10.56
N ALA A 152 -11.81 19.80 -11.72
CA ALA A 152 -12.03 21.24 -11.84
C ALA A 152 -13.37 21.64 -11.20
N ALA A 153 -13.39 22.82 -10.59
CA ALA A 153 -14.67 23.45 -10.25
C ALA A 153 -15.47 23.68 -11.54
N PRO A 154 -16.81 23.42 -11.58
CA PRO A 154 -17.60 23.79 -12.72
C PRO A 154 -17.42 25.27 -12.97
N GLY A 155 -16.95 25.61 -14.19
CA GLY A 155 -16.75 26.98 -14.59
C GLY A 155 -18.03 27.76 -14.35
N LYS A 156 -17.94 28.96 -13.79
CA LYS A 156 -19.04 29.92 -13.91
C LYS A 156 -19.26 30.09 -15.41
N ASP A 157 -20.41 29.68 -15.88
CA ASP A 157 -20.83 29.94 -17.24
C ASP A 157 -20.79 31.46 -17.43
N ASP A 158 -19.76 31.97 -18.09
CA ASP A 158 -19.67 33.36 -18.55
C ASP A 158 -20.61 33.54 -19.75
N SER A 159 -21.84 33.05 -19.61
CA SER A 159 -22.91 33.30 -20.57
C SER A 159 -23.60 34.68 -20.37
N ASP A 160 -22.88 35.64 -19.80
CA ASP A 160 -23.34 37.04 -19.79
C ASP A 160 -22.36 37.99 -20.52
N ALA A 161 -21.74 37.51 -21.58
CA ALA A 161 -21.03 38.35 -22.52
C ALA A 161 -21.86 38.52 -23.79
N GLY A 162 -22.73 39.52 -23.81
CA GLY A 162 -23.27 39.93 -25.08
C GLY A 162 -24.78 40.18 -25.13
N LYS A 163 -25.31 40.99 -24.26
CA LYS A 163 -26.45 41.83 -24.66
C LYS A 163 -25.85 43.12 -25.24
N ASP A 164 -25.39 43.03 -26.48
CA ASP A 164 -25.27 44.20 -27.32
C ASP A 164 -26.68 44.77 -27.55
N ASN A 165 -26.85 45.93 -27.01
CA ASN A 165 -28.02 46.78 -27.22
C ASN A 165 -28.02 47.30 -28.65
N PRO A 166 -28.99 46.95 -29.51
CA PRO A 166 -29.16 47.61 -30.81
C PRO A 166 -29.83 48.95 -30.58
N GLY A 167 -29.05 49.99 -30.53
CA GLY A 167 -29.55 51.35 -30.31
C GLY A 167 -28.96 52.36 -31.26
N LYS A 168 -29.70 52.65 -32.28
CA LYS A 168 -29.86 53.91 -33.04
C LYS A 168 -28.97 54.12 -34.25
N ASP A 169 -29.70 54.14 -35.37
CA ASP A 169 -29.48 54.85 -36.60
C ASP A 169 -28.69 56.17 -36.45
N ASP A 170 -27.76 56.41 -37.31
CA ASP A 170 -27.63 57.68 -37.97
C ASP A 170 -27.08 57.49 -39.39
N SER A 171 -27.93 57.93 -40.32
CA SER A 171 -27.71 57.95 -41.75
C SER A 171 -26.79 59.14 -42.12
N SER A 172 -25.74 58.89 -42.93
CA SER A 172 -25.51 59.77 -44.09
C SER A 172 -24.24 59.36 -44.89
N LYS A 173 -24.53 59.11 -46.17
CA LYS A 173 -23.91 59.59 -47.42
C LYS A 173 -22.53 59.00 -47.84
N ASP A 174 -22.68 58.24 -48.95
CA ASP A 174 -21.98 58.35 -50.23
C ASP A 174 -20.46 58.71 -50.18
N ASP A 175 -19.67 57.79 -50.70
CA ASP A 175 -18.81 58.11 -51.83
C ASP A 175 -18.34 56.83 -52.60
N SER A 176 -18.49 56.97 -53.93
CA SER A 176 -18.12 55.97 -54.94
C SER A 176 -16.64 55.94 -55.24
N GLY A 177 -16.04 54.79 -55.43
CA GLY A 177 -14.66 54.72 -55.93
C GLY A 177 -14.17 53.33 -56.26
N LYS A 178 -14.41 52.89 -57.46
CA LYS A 178 -13.63 52.12 -58.43
C LYS A 178 -12.83 50.91 -58.03
N ASP A 179 -13.19 49.83 -58.72
CA ASP A 179 -12.48 48.68 -59.27
C ASP A 179 -10.95 48.66 -59.18
N ASP A 180 -10.38 47.57 -58.78
CA ASP A 180 -9.25 46.97 -59.50
C ASP A 180 -9.25 45.46 -59.36
N SER A 181 -9.21 44.83 -60.51
CA SER A 181 -9.13 43.41 -60.77
C SER A 181 -7.71 42.91 -60.77
N GLY A 182 -7.39 41.90 -60.03
CA GLY A 182 -6.06 41.27 -60.02
C GLY A 182 -6.06 39.80 -59.62
N LYS A 183 -6.22 38.98 -60.60
CA LYS A 183 -5.66 37.70 -61.02
C LYS A 183 -5.29 36.68 -59.95
N ASP A 184 -5.87 35.52 -60.26
CA ASP A 184 -5.48 34.12 -59.96
C ASP A 184 -4.00 33.81 -59.77
N ASP A 185 -3.68 33.02 -58.79
CA ASP A 185 -2.60 32.01 -58.99
C ASP A 185 -2.95 30.69 -58.28
N SER A 186 -3.07 29.68 -59.12
CA SER A 186 -3.30 28.29 -58.79
C SER A 186 -1.96 27.62 -58.49
N GLY A 187 -1.79 27.08 -57.31
CA GLY A 187 -0.61 26.27 -56.93
C GLY A 187 -0.98 24.99 -56.17
N LYS A 188 -1.10 23.99 -56.91
CA LYS A 188 -0.82 22.55 -56.93
C LYS A 188 -0.72 21.82 -55.61
N ASP A 189 -1.53 20.76 -55.56
CA ASP A 189 -1.48 19.53 -54.77
C ASP A 189 -0.07 18.95 -54.62
N ASP A 190 0.25 18.46 -53.42
CA ASP A 190 1.20 17.40 -53.23
C ASP A 190 0.65 16.33 -52.28
N SER A 191 0.34 15.19 -52.88
CA SER A 191 -0.12 13.97 -52.23
C SER A 191 1.10 13.16 -51.78
N GLY A 192 1.33 13.11 -50.47
CA GLY A 192 2.35 12.27 -49.83
C GLY A 192 1.77 11.02 -49.20
N LYS A 193 2.21 9.92 -49.69
CA LYS A 193 1.82 8.51 -49.61
C LYS A 193 1.80 7.94 -48.20
N ASP A 194 0.81 7.06 -48.01
CA ASP A 194 0.70 6.00 -47.03
C ASP A 194 1.94 5.13 -46.92
N ASP A 195 2.39 4.81 -45.69
CA ASP A 195 3.23 3.67 -45.43
C ASP A 195 2.60 2.78 -44.36
N SER A 196 2.10 1.65 -44.87
CA SER A 196 1.49 0.56 -44.12
C SER A 196 2.61 -0.37 -43.61
N GLY A 197 2.94 -0.29 -42.32
CA GLY A 197 3.87 -1.18 -41.62
C GLY A 197 3.16 -2.40 -41.01
N LYS A 198 3.58 -3.53 -41.45
CA LYS A 198 3.11 -4.91 -41.32
C LYS A 198 2.96 -5.42 -39.91
N ASP A 199 1.88 -6.16 -39.72
CA ASP A 199 1.61 -7.14 -38.66
C ASP A 199 2.74 -8.19 -38.55
N ASN A 200 3.15 -8.50 -37.30
CA ASN A 200 3.92 -9.69 -37.01
C ASN A 200 3.19 -10.53 -35.94
N SER A 201 2.45 -11.49 -36.45
CA SER A 201 1.82 -12.57 -35.70
C SER A 201 2.87 -13.59 -35.28
N GLY A 202 3.21 -13.61 -33.98
CA GLY A 202 4.06 -14.63 -33.35
C GLY A 202 3.22 -15.76 -32.77
N LYS A 203 3.57 -16.94 -33.18
CA LYS A 203 2.92 -18.25 -33.06
C LYS A 203 2.81 -18.74 -31.63
N ASP A 204 1.67 -19.39 -31.35
CA ASP A 204 1.38 -20.33 -30.27
C ASP A 204 2.42 -21.45 -30.20
N ASP A 205 2.88 -21.77 -29.00
CA ASP A 205 3.51 -23.06 -28.71
C ASP A 205 2.78 -23.74 -27.54
N SER A 206 2.04 -24.76 -27.91
CA SER A 206 1.29 -25.66 -27.05
C SER A 206 2.23 -26.73 -26.50
N GLY A 207 2.61 -26.63 -25.22
CA GLY A 207 3.41 -27.63 -24.51
C GLY A 207 2.55 -28.56 -23.68
N LYS A 208 2.60 -29.78 -24.04
CA LYS A 208 1.93 -31.03 -23.67
C LYS A 208 1.80 -31.31 -22.17
N ASP A 209 0.62 -31.86 -21.87
CA ASP A 209 0.25 -32.69 -20.73
C ASP A 209 1.28 -33.81 -20.43
N ASN A 210 1.62 -33.96 -19.16
CA ASN A 210 2.19 -35.21 -18.68
C ASN A 210 1.46 -35.70 -17.44
N SER A 211 0.51 -36.57 -17.68
CA SER A 211 -0.20 -37.38 -16.69
C SER A 211 0.75 -38.48 -16.16
N GLY A 212 1.13 -38.37 -14.89
CA GLY A 212 1.93 -39.37 -14.18
C GLY A 212 1.09 -40.07 -13.11
N LYS A 213 0.84 -41.30 -13.38
CA LYS A 213 0.16 -42.44 -12.75
C LYS A 213 0.26 -42.51 -11.20
N ASP A 214 -0.90 -42.92 -10.67
CA ASP A 214 -1.13 -43.60 -9.40
C ASP A 214 -0.14 -44.76 -9.12
N ASN A 215 0.31 -44.84 -7.89
CA ASN A 215 0.80 -46.10 -7.36
C ASN A 215 0.28 -46.29 -5.91
N SER A 216 -0.80 -47.07 -5.84
CA SER A 216 -1.29 -47.70 -4.63
C SER A 216 -0.38 -48.90 -4.31
N GLY A 217 0.28 -48.87 -3.16
CA GLY A 217 1.03 -50.01 -2.58
C GLY A 217 0.57 -50.22 -1.15
N LYS A 218 -0.13 -51.33 -0.95
CA LYS A 218 -0.36 -52.01 0.32
C LYS A 218 0.95 -52.59 0.85
N ASP A 219 1.22 -52.43 2.10
CA ASP A 219 1.34 -53.44 3.19
C ASP A 219 1.71 -52.70 4.50
#